data_fe25178ceb57dc63d7e61d5e23c2bd47
#
_entry.id   fe25178ceb57dc63d7e61d5e23c2bd47
#
_cell.length_a   1.000
_cell.length_b   1.000
_cell.length_c   1.000
_cell.angle_alpha   90.00
_cell.angle_beta   90.00
_cell.angle_gamma   90.00
#
_symmetry.space_group_name_H-M   'P 1'
#
loop_
_entity.id
_entity.type
_entity.pdbx_description
1 polymer ?
#
loop_
_entity_poly.entity_id
_entity_poly.type
_entity_poly.pdbx_seq_one_letter_code
_entity_poly.pdbx_strand_id
1 'polypeptide(L)'
;MATKKTKRIAVLDRGLCSPKACGFYLCQKVCPINRSGEDCVTVLDIDKKPAIDENLCIACQICVKKCPKNAIAIVNLPDQLKETPIHRYGRNMFTLFKLPVPKRNAVVALVGPNGVGKSTVINILSGGLKPNTGVFGEDVPWQNIINKFKGTELQEYLERLSSKKIKTAYKPQKVDMIPKVWKGSVKKLLERAGDKKKLSEIMKRLNAESILNKDVDKLSGGELQLLSIIATISKEADFYFFDEPSSYLDAYERLLVAKEIRLLSEKAFVMVVEHDLAVADYMADYTHILYGNPGVFGVVSNPYGVRVGINTYLEGYIREENMRFRKEPIVFSRKAKGFEKTELFLQFPSFEKKFKDFSLKTNQGNLYNGEVIGIVGPNAIGKTTFIKMLAGELKPDKGSAPEKLKISYKPQRILLSKDEEKIAVQDFIHSKDIKMSQENKKLFFDLGVEKLMERNVKSLSGGELQSVFIGCALGQEANLLLLDEPSAFLDVEQRLNVAKILRAYAESKDMPCFVVDHDLQFIDAVSDRLIVFEGQRGVRGIGNEPSKLAEGMNKLLKDLGVTYRRDPSTGRPRANKPDSQKDIEQKKKGQYFYVE
;
A
#
# COMPACT_ATOMS: atom_id res chain seq x y z
N MET A 1 -28.40 -33.69 19.20
CA MET A 1 -27.85 -32.32 19.08
C MET A 1 -27.45 -32.09 17.61
N ALA A 2 -28.21 -31.30 16.86
CA ALA A 2 -27.86 -31.00 15.47
C ALA A 2 -26.56 -30.17 15.46
N THR A 3 -25.49 -30.74 14.91
CA THR A 3 -24.22 -30.04 14.72
C THR A 3 -24.47 -28.81 13.87
N LYS A 4 -24.32 -27.61 14.43
CA LYS A 4 -24.36 -26.33 13.70
C LYS A 4 -23.42 -26.43 12.51
N LYS A 5 -23.95 -26.49 11.28
CA LYS A 5 -23.13 -26.48 10.06
C LYS A 5 -22.41 -25.14 9.98
N THR A 6 -21.11 -25.13 10.25
CA THR A 6 -20.24 -23.96 10.08
C THR A 6 -20.20 -23.63 8.58
N LYS A 7 -20.58 -22.40 8.20
CA LYS A 7 -20.43 -21.95 6.80
C LYS A 7 -18.96 -21.88 6.44
N ARG A 8 -18.61 -22.34 5.25
CA ARG A 8 -17.23 -22.39 4.74
C ARG A 8 -17.13 -21.71 3.41
N ILE A 9 -15.95 -21.21 3.10
CA ILE A 9 -15.59 -20.72 1.78
C ILE A 9 -14.37 -21.51 1.34
N ALA A 10 -14.45 -22.12 0.17
CA ALA A 10 -13.32 -22.72 -0.52
C ALA A 10 -13.00 -21.89 -1.76
N VAL A 11 -11.74 -21.54 -1.91
CA VAL A 11 -11.25 -20.79 -3.09
C VAL A 11 -10.19 -21.61 -3.79
N LEU A 12 -10.30 -21.66 -5.12
CA LEU A 12 -9.30 -22.21 -6.01
C LEU A 12 -8.70 -21.09 -6.87
N ASP A 13 -7.42 -20.82 -6.70
CA ASP A 13 -6.69 -20.00 -7.66
C ASP A 13 -6.48 -20.79 -8.95
N ARG A 14 -7.31 -20.45 -9.95
CA ARG A 14 -7.29 -21.14 -11.25
C ARG A 14 -6.01 -20.87 -12.03
N GLY A 15 -5.33 -19.73 -11.79
CA GLY A 15 -4.04 -19.39 -12.39
C GLY A 15 -2.91 -20.28 -11.88
N LEU A 16 -2.88 -20.54 -10.58
CA LEU A 16 -1.88 -21.41 -9.94
C LEU A 16 -2.19 -22.90 -10.11
N CYS A 17 -3.46 -23.27 -10.22
CA CYS A 17 -3.87 -24.67 -10.33
C CYS A 17 -3.36 -25.31 -11.62
N SER A 18 -2.47 -26.30 -11.49
CA SER A 18 -1.92 -27.11 -12.58
C SER A 18 -2.15 -28.60 -12.30
N PRO A 19 -3.18 -29.22 -12.90
CA PRO A 19 -3.46 -30.64 -12.70
C PRO A 19 -2.30 -31.55 -13.06
N LYS A 20 -1.53 -31.21 -14.09
CA LYS A 20 -0.32 -31.98 -14.48
C LYS A 20 0.75 -31.96 -13.40
N ALA A 21 0.99 -30.81 -12.75
CA ALA A 21 2.03 -30.68 -11.73
C ALA A 21 1.69 -31.43 -10.42
N CYS A 22 0.41 -31.70 -10.14
CA CYS A 22 -0.02 -32.38 -8.92
C CYS A 22 -0.39 -33.88 -9.14
N GLY A 23 -0.04 -34.45 -10.28
CA GLY A 23 -0.35 -35.85 -10.59
C GLY A 23 -1.86 -36.08 -10.82
N PHE A 24 -2.51 -35.16 -11.51
CA PHE A 24 -3.93 -35.16 -11.87
C PHE A 24 -4.89 -35.26 -10.68
N TYR A 25 -5.29 -34.09 -10.20
CA TYR A 25 -6.33 -33.89 -9.18
C TYR A 25 -6.03 -34.53 -7.82
N LEU A 26 -4.81 -34.32 -7.31
CA LEU A 26 -4.41 -34.81 -5.98
C LEU A 26 -5.40 -34.37 -4.89
N CYS A 27 -5.94 -33.17 -4.98
CA CYS A 27 -6.96 -32.65 -4.06
C CYS A 27 -8.23 -33.52 -3.99
N GLN A 28 -8.67 -34.10 -5.12
CA GLN A 28 -9.79 -35.03 -5.18
C GLN A 28 -9.43 -36.38 -4.55
N LYS A 29 -8.23 -36.90 -4.89
CA LYS A 29 -7.75 -38.22 -4.40
C LYS A 29 -7.51 -38.24 -2.86
N VAL A 30 -7.08 -37.12 -2.28
CA VAL A 30 -6.81 -37.04 -0.83
C VAL A 30 -8.01 -36.59 0.00
N CYS A 31 -9.10 -36.21 -0.62
CA CYS A 31 -10.30 -35.73 0.08
C CYS A 31 -10.97 -36.88 0.85
N PRO A 32 -11.13 -36.80 2.17
CA PRO A 32 -11.79 -37.85 2.96
C PRO A 32 -13.25 -38.07 2.52
N ILE A 33 -13.94 -37.00 2.16
CA ILE A 33 -15.34 -37.05 1.71
C ILE A 33 -15.46 -37.75 0.36
N ASN A 34 -14.55 -37.47 -0.59
CA ASN A 34 -14.53 -38.22 -1.86
C ASN A 34 -14.22 -39.70 -1.64
N ARG A 35 -13.35 -40.03 -0.66
CA ARG A 35 -13.03 -41.42 -0.31
C ARG A 35 -14.18 -42.14 0.36
N SER A 36 -15.12 -41.43 0.99
CA SER A 36 -16.36 -42.00 1.55
C SER A 36 -17.49 -42.14 0.51
N GLY A 37 -17.25 -41.77 -0.74
CA GLY A 37 -18.20 -41.94 -1.84
C GLY A 37 -19.05 -40.71 -2.17
N GLU A 38 -18.80 -39.55 -1.56
CA GLU A 38 -19.49 -38.30 -1.86
C GLU A 38 -18.61 -37.35 -2.70
N ASP A 39 -19.19 -36.64 -3.63
CA ASP A 39 -18.48 -35.76 -4.58
C ASP A 39 -18.19 -34.36 -4.02
N CYS A 40 -17.35 -34.27 -2.98
CA CYS A 40 -16.93 -32.99 -2.40
C CYS A 40 -15.98 -32.20 -3.31
N VAL A 41 -15.03 -32.91 -3.96
CA VAL A 41 -14.12 -32.32 -4.95
C VAL A 41 -14.41 -32.96 -6.30
N THR A 42 -14.93 -32.18 -7.24
CA THR A 42 -15.26 -32.60 -8.61
C THR A 42 -14.38 -31.88 -9.62
N VAL A 43 -14.29 -32.38 -10.83
CA VAL A 43 -13.56 -31.73 -11.93
C VAL A 43 -14.55 -31.11 -12.88
N LEU A 44 -14.45 -29.83 -13.15
CA LEU A 44 -15.33 -29.13 -14.09
C LEU A 44 -14.91 -29.40 -15.55
N ASP A 45 -15.87 -29.67 -16.41
CA ASP A 45 -15.59 -29.92 -17.84
C ASP A 45 -15.09 -28.69 -18.58
N ILE A 46 -15.51 -27.51 -18.18
CA ILE A 46 -15.23 -26.23 -18.85
C ILE A 46 -13.72 -25.92 -18.91
N ASP A 47 -13.01 -26.12 -17.81
CA ASP A 47 -11.59 -25.76 -17.70
C ASP A 47 -10.70 -26.89 -17.19
N LYS A 48 -11.29 -28.09 -17.02
CA LYS A 48 -10.62 -29.27 -16.46
C LYS A 48 -9.91 -28.99 -15.13
N LYS A 49 -10.48 -28.11 -14.29
CA LYS A 49 -9.98 -27.77 -12.96
C LYS A 49 -10.95 -28.23 -11.88
N PRO A 50 -10.43 -28.49 -10.64
CA PRO A 50 -11.28 -28.96 -9.57
C PRO A 50 -12.24 -27.88 -9.07
N ALA A 51 -13.42 -28.30 -8.62
CA ALA A 51 -14.36 -27.49 -7.86
C ALA A 51 -14.64 -28.18 -6.52
N ILE A 52 -14.74 -27.38 -5.44
CA ILE A 52 -14.97 -27.87 -4.08
C ILE A 52 -16.40 -27.53 -3.67
N ASP A 53 -17.16 -28.53 -3.24
CA ASP A 53 -18.48 -28.29 -2.64
C ASP A 53 -18.32 -27.84 -1.18
N GLU A 54 -18.72 -26.59 -0.91
CA GLU A 54 -18.55 -25.95 0.41
C GLU A 54 -19.51 -26.53 1.45
N ASN A 55 -20.60 -27.20 1.03
CA ASN A 55 -21.55 -27.84 1.95
C ASN A 55 -21.07 -29.23 2.38
N LEU A 56 -20.40 -29.96 1.50
CA LEU A 56 -19.84 -31.27 1.79
C LEU A 56 -18.47 -31.19 2.45
N CYS A 57 -17.69 -30.14 2.13
CA CYS A 57 -16.35 -29.96 2.66
C CYS A 57 -16.33 -29.83 4.19
N ILE A 58 -15.53 -30.65 4.88
CA ILE A 58 -15.35 -30.61 6.34
C ILE A 58 -14.20 -29.70 6.80
N ALA A 59 -13.54 -28.98 5.89
CA ALA A 59 -12.39 -28.10 6.12
C ALA A 59 -11.20 -28.80 6.83
N CYS A 60 -10.94 -30.04 6.52
CA CYS A 60 -9.83 -30.83 7.09
C CYS A 60 -8.44 -30.35 6.68
N GLN A 61 -8.33 -29.40 5.72
CA GLN A 61 -7.09 -28.79 5.21
C GLN A 61 -6.14 -29.76 4.49
N ILE A 62 -6.50 -31.03 4.28
CA ILE A 62 -5.61 -32.01 3.66
C ILE A 62 -5.28 -31.62 2.21
N CYS A 63 -6.29 -31.27 1.40
CA CYS A 63 -6.10 -30.83 0.02
C CYS A 63 -5.32 -29.52 -0.08
N VAL A 64 -5.46 -28.61 0.89
CA VAL A 64 -4.68 -27.36 0.98
C VAL A 64 -3.20 -27.68 1.20
N LYS A 65 -2.89 -28.49 2.23
CA LYS A 65 -1.50 -28.88 2.59
C LYS A 65 -0.81 -29.73 1.52
N LYS A 66 -1.58 -30.51 0.77
CA LYS A 66 -1.06 -31.41 -0.27
C LYS A 66 -0.99 -30.78 -1.67
N CYS A 67 -1.54 -29.57 -1.86
CA CYS A 67 -1.47 -28.88 -3.14
C CYS A 67 -0.04 -28.34 -3.38
N PRO A 68 0.72 -28.86 -4.38
CA PRO A 68 2.11 -28.44 -4.57
C PRO A 68 2.23 -26.99 -5.07
N LYS A 69 1.14 -26.41 -5.57
CA LYS A 69 1.09 -25.02 -6.05
C LYS A 69 0.35 -24.08 -5.10
N ASN A 70 -0.01 -24.53 -3.90
CA ASN A 70 -0.78 -23.74 -2.92
C ASN A 70 -2.01 -23.05 -3.52
N ALA A 71 -2.64 -23.68 -4.52
CA ALA A 71 -3.76 -23.10 -5.27
C ALA A 71 -5.10 -23.15 -4.54
N ILE A 72 -5.19 -23.83 -3.39
CA ILE A 72 -6.45 -24.05 -2.65
C ILE A 72 -6.39 -23.35 -1.30
N ALA A 73 -7.42 -22.57 -0.99
CA ALA A 73 -7.64 -22.01 0.35
C ALA A 73 -9.04 -22.39 0.84
N ILE A 74 -9.14 -22.92 2.06
CA ILE A 74 -10.42 -23.25 2.71
C ILE A 74 -10.46 -22.57 4.07
N VAL A 75 -11.48 -21.76 4.30
CA VAL A 75 -11.66 -20.98 5.51
C VAL A 75 -13.04 -21.20 6.08
N ASN A 76 -13.11 -21.42 7.39
CA ASN A 76 -14.38 -21.39 8.11
C ASN A 76 -14.80 -19.93 8.29
N LEU A 77 -16.03 -19.60 7.90
CA LEU A 77 -16.57 -18.29 8.19
C LEU A 77 -16.90 -18.19 9.67
N PRO A 78 -16.63 -17.03 10.29
CA PRO A 78 -17.09 -16.78 11.66
C PRO A 78 -18.60 -16.94 11.79
N ASP A 79 -19.07 -17.46 12.92
CA ASP A 79 -20.51 -17.66 13.19
C ASP A 79 -21.33 -16.36 13.11
N GLN A 80 -20.67 -15.21 13.28
CA GLN A 80 -21.27 -13.89 13.17
C GLN A 80 -21.57 -13.47 11.73
N LEU A 81 -20.89 -14.06 10.72
CA LEU A 81 -21.12 -13.81 9.30
C LEU A 81 -22.28 -14.67 8.75
N LYS A 82 -23.47 -14.50 9.34
CA LYS A 82 -24.70 -15.19 8.88
C LYS A 82 -25.31 -14.56 7.63
N GLU A 83 -24.81 -13.39 7.22
CA GLU A 83 -25.34 -12.62 6.11
C GLU A 83 -25.04 -13.30 4.76
N THR A 84 -25.92 -13.06 3.79
CA THR A 84 -25.67 -13.48 2.42
C THR A 84 -24.60 -12.58 1.80
N PRO A 85 -23.69 -13.10 0.98
CA PRO A 85 -22.71 -12.28 0.25
C PRO A 85 -23.39 -11.17 -0.55
N ILE A 86 -22.65 -10.08 -0.72
CA ILE A 86 -23.04 -9.00 -1.66
C ILE A 86 -22.63 -9.37 -3.08
N HIS A 87 -21.41 -9.89 -3.21
CA HIS A 87 -20.89 -10.30 -4.51
C HIS A 87 -19.97 -11.50 -4.37
N ARG A 88 -20.03 -12.39 -5.35
CA ARG A 88 -19.11 -13.51 -5.51
C ARG A 88 -18.72 -13.63 -6.98
N TYR A 89 -17.44 -13.66 -7.28
CA TYR A 89 -16.95 -13.72 -8.66
C TYR A 89 -17.24 -15.05 -9.39
N GLY A 90 -17.57 -16.08 -8.65
CA GLY A 90 -17.91 -17.40 -9.19
C GLY A 90 -17.76 -18.52 -8.16
N ARG A 91 -17.99 -19.77 -8.59
CA ARG A 91 -17.80 -20.94 -7.74
C ARG A 91 -16.33 -21.04 -7.30
N ASN A 92 -16.10 -21.15 -5.99
CA ASN A 92 -14.77 -21.19 -5.38
C ASN A 92 -13.88 -19.97 -5.73
N MET A 93 -14.50 -18.79 -5.80
CA MET A 93 -13.80 -17.52 -6.03
C MET A 93 -14.08 -16.52 -4.90
N PHE A 94 -13.35 -15.42 -4.90
CA PHE A 94 -13.46 -14.36 -3.88
C PHE A 94 -14.91 -13.93 -3.63
N THR A 95 -15.21 -13.73 -2.35
CA THR A 95 -16.55 -13.37 -1.87
C THR A 95 -16.49 -12.10 -1.03
N LEU A 96 -17.35 -11.12 -1.34
CA LEU A 96 -17.47 -9.87 -0.58
C LEU A 96 -18.76 -9.86 0.25
N PHE A 97 -18.63 -9.45 1.51
CA PHE A 97 -19.75 -9.24 2.43
C PHE A 97 -19.84 -7.76 2.83
N LYS A 98 -21.06 -7.25 2.91
CA LYS A 98 -21.40 -5.85 3.22
C LYS A 98 -20.82 -4.85 2.21
N LEU A 99 -21.33 -3.64 2.25
CA LEU A 99 -20.83 -2.47 1.50
C LEU A 99 -20.65 -1.30 2.46
N PRO A 100 -19.67 -0.41 2.22
CA PRO A 100 -19.53 0.81 3.00
C PRO A 100 -20.67 1.79 2.69
N VAL A 101 -21.01 2.58 3.67
CA VAL A 101 -22.07 3.59 3.56
C VAL A 101 -21.45 4.93 3.11
N PRO A 102 -21.83 5.45 1.94
CA PRO A 102 -21.42 6.80 1.51
C PRO A 102 -22.03 7.85 2.46
N LYS A 103 -21.26 8.90 2.78
CA LYS A 103 -21.74 10.00 3.61
C LYS A 103 -21.59 11.32 2.88
N ARG A 104 -22.64 12.17 2.94
CA ARG A 104 -22.59 13.54 2.39
C ARG A 104 -21.74 14.44 3.29
N ASN A 105 -21.11 15.44 2.69
CA ASN A 105 -20.26 16.42 3.37
C ASN A 105 -19.13 15.78 4.19
N ALA A 106 -18.67 14.62 3.77
CA ALA A 106 -17.62 13.88 4.47
C ALA A 106 -16.80 13.04 3.49
N VAL A 107 -15.53 12.86 3.82
CA VAL A 107 -14.66 11.91 3.14
C VAL A 107 -14.69 10.58 3.91
N VAL A 108 -15.00 9.50 3.21
CA VAL A 108 -15.02 8.13 3.75
C VAL A 108 -13.79 7.38 3.29
N ALA A 109 -12.93 6.96 4.23
CA ALA A 109 -11.77 6.13 3.92
C ALA A 109 -12.09 4.63 4.05
N LEU A 110 -11.50 3.84 3.16
CA LEU A 110 -11.48 2.38 3.23
C LEU A 110 -10.07 1.92 3.62
N VAL A 111 -9.94 1.26 4.76
CA VAL A 111 -8.66 0.78 5.29
C VAL A 111 -8.71 -0.73 5.45
N GLY A 112 -7.66 -1.43 5.05
CA GLY A 112 -7.57 -2.88 5.16
C GLY A 112 -6.40 -3.46 4.36
N PRO A 113 -6.04 -4.74 4.59
CA PRO A 113 -4.97 -5.42 3.86
C PRO A 113 -5.23 -5.49 2.36
N ASN A 114 -4.20 -5.81 1.60
CA ASN A 114 -4.36 -6.08 0.18
C ASN A 114 -5.15 -7.38 -0.05
N GLY A 115 -5.93 -7.45 -1.13
CA GLY A 115 -6.70 -8.65 -1.50
C GLY A 115 -8.00 -8.90 -0.72
N VAL A 116 -8.44 -8.01 0.17
CA VAL A 116 -9.73 -8.14 0.91
C VAL A 116 -10.92 -7.48 0.21
N GLY A 117 -10.76 -7.03 -1.05
CA GLY A 117 -11.88 -6.57 -1.87
C GLY A 117 -12.13 -5.07 -1.89
N LYS A 118 -11.16 -4.21 -1.51
CA LYS A 118 -11.29 -2.75 -1.60
C LYS A 118 -11.70 -2.28 -3.01
N SER A 119 -10.99 -2.72 -4.04
CA SER A 119 -11.32 -2.39 -5.44
C SER A 119 -12.66 -2.99 -5.90
N THR A 120 -13.06 -4.15 -5.36
CA THR A 120 -14.39 -4.74 -5.63
C THR A 120 -15.50 -3.84 -5.10
N VAL A 121 -15.33 -3.31 -3.89
CA VAL A 121 -16.26 -2.33 -3.28
C VAL A 121 -16.39 -1.10 -4.17
N ILE A 122 -15.27 -0.51 -4.59
CA ILE A 122 -15.28 0.66 -5.47
C ILE A 122 -15.98 0.34 -6.80
N ASN A 123 -15.66 -0.79 -7.43
CA ASN A 123 -16.28 -1.18 -8.70
C ASN A 123 -17.80 -1.36 -8.57
N ILE A 124 -18.29 -1.88 -7.45
CA ILE A 124 -19.73 -2.00 -7.20
C ILE A 124 -20.36 -0.61 -7.04
N LEU A 125 -19.79 0.22 -6.17
CA LEU A 125 -20.34 1.55 -5.90
C LEU A 125 -20.17 2.53 -7.07
N SER A 126 -19.17 2.36 -7.92
CA SER A 126 -19.03 3.15 -9.15
C SER A 126 -19.94 2.69 -10.30
N GLY A 127 -20.63 1.56 -10.13
CA GLY A 127 -21.49 0.97 -11.18
C GLY A 127 -20.73 0.15 -12.22
N GLY A 128 -19.43 -0.05 -12.06
CA GLY A 128 -18.62 -0.90 -12.94
C GLY A 128 -18.85 -2.40 -12.73
N LEU A 129 -19.39 -2.79 -11.57
CA LEU A 129 -19.70 -4.19 -11.23
C LEU A 129 -21.08 -4.28 -10.57
N LYS A 130 -22.01 -5.00 -11.18
CA LYS A 130 -23.31 -5.28 -10.57
C LYS A 130 -23.18 -6.37 -9.52
N PRO A 131 -23.64 -6.15 -8.26
CA PRO A 131 -23.63 -7.19 -7.24
C PRO A 131 -24.52 -8.36 -7.64
N ASN A 132 -24.11 -9.60 -7.32
CA ASN A 132 -24.88 -10.81 -7.64
C ASN A 132 -25.44 -11.54 -6.41
N THR A 133 -25.31 -10.94 -5.21
CA THR A 133 -25.82 -11.49 -3.93
C THR A 133 -25.34 -12.92 -3.62
N GLY A 134 -24.22 -13.33 -4.22
CA GLY A 134 -23.64 -14.67 -4.09
C GLY A 134 -24.18 -15.70 -5.07
N VAL A 135 -25.15 -15.33 -5.91
CA VAL A 135 -25.65 -16.13 -7.02
C VAL A 135 -24.83 -15.82 -8.26
N PHE A 136 -24.26 -16.83 -8.90
CA PHE A 136 -23.47 -16.67 -10.12
C PHE A 136 -24.10 -17.47 -11.26
N GLY A 137 -23.96 -16.93 -12.49
CA GLY A 137 -24.59 -17.50 -13.68
C GLY A 137 -25.98 -16.97 -13.99
N GLU A 138 -26.57 -16.17 -13.11
CA GLU A 138 -27.87 -15.51 -13.30
C GLU A 138 -27.73 -14.00 -13.08
N ASP A 139 -28.50 -13.22 -13.84
CA ASP A 139 -28.58 -11.78 -13.63
C ASP A 139 -29.59 -11.44 -12.52
N VAL A 140 -29.08 -11.11 -11.35
CA VAL A 140 -29.90 -10.75 -10.18
C VAL A 140 -30.56 -9.37 -10.42
N PRO A 141 -31.91 -9.25 -10.34
CA PRO A 141 -32.59 -7.98 -10.49
C PRO A 141 -32.13 -6.95 -9.45
N TRP A 142 -31.96 -5.67 -9.85
CA TRP A 142 -31.56 -4.61 -8.95
C TRP A 142 -32.48 -4.48 -7.73
N GLN A 143 -33.78 -4.72 -7.89
CA GLN A 143 -34.74 -4.69 -6.78
C GLN A 143 -34.38 -5.66 -5.65
N ASN A 144 -33.92 -6.85 -5.99
CA ASN A 144 -33.50 -7.85 -5.01
C ASN A 144 -32.23 -7.42 -4.23
N ILE A 145 -31.33 -6.70 -4.93
CA ILE A 145 -30.12 -6.14 -4.32
C ILE A 145 -30.48 -5.01 -3.39
N ILE A 146 -31.32 -4.06 -3.84
CA ILE A 146 -31.76 -2.88 -3.10
C ILE A 146 -32.53 -3.27 -1.83
N ASN A 147 -33.41 -4.27 -1.93
CA ASN A 147 -34.21 -4.76 -0.80
C ASN A 147 -33.35 -5.25 0.39
N LYS A 148 -32.09 -5.67 0.17
CA LYS A 148 -31.18 -6.03 1.26
C LYS A 148 -30.72 -4.84 2.09
N PHE A 149 -30.80 -3.64 1.53
CA PHE A 149 -30.38 -2.39 2.17
C PHE A 149 -31.57 -1.51 2.57
N LYS A 150 -32.77 -2.09 2.64
CA LYS A 150 -34.01 -1.37 2.98
C LYS A 150 -33.86 -0.62 4.31
N GLY A 151 -34.20 0.66 4.31
CA GLY A 151 -34.09 1.54 5.48
C GLY A 151 -32.69 2.07 5.78
N THR A 152 -31.71 1.88 4.89
CA THR A 152 -30.35 2.42 5.01
C THR A 152 -30.05 3.48 3.96
N GLU A 153 -29.03 4.34 4.20
CA GLU A 153 -28.54 5.31 3.21
C GLU A 153 -28.06 4.63 1.90
N LEU A 154 -27.64 3.38 1.97
CA LEU A 154 -27.27 2.59 0.80
C LEU A 154 -28.45 2.28 -0.12
N GLN A 155 -29.67 2.18 0.41
CA GLN A 155 -30.85 1.93 -0.43
C GLN A 155 -31.02 3.07 -1.44
N GLU A 156 -31.12 4.32 -0.99
CA GLU A 156 -31.29 5.50 -1.87
C GLU A 156 -30.14 5.59 -2.90
N TYR A 157 -28.90 5.33 -2.43
CA TYR A 157 -27.75 5.35 -3.31
C TYR A 157 -27.86 4.29 -4.43
N LEU A 158 -28.18 3.06 -4.10
CA LEU A 158 -28.29 1.94 -5.07
C LEU A 158 -29.50 2.13 -6.02
N GLU A 159 -30.60 2.72 -5.57
CA GLU A 159 -31.73 3.09 -6.42
C GLU A 159 -31.31 4.11 -7.50
N ARG A 160 -30.58 5.15 -7.09
CA ARG A 160 -30.04 6.15 -8.01
C ARG A 160 -28.99 5.55 -8.95
N LEU A 161 -28.13 4.66 -8.45
CA LEU A 161 -27.12 3.97 -9.25
C LEU A 161 -27.76 3.05 -10.30
N SER A 162 -28.75 2.24 -9.89
CA SER A 162 -29.46 1.31 -10.79
C SER A 162 -30.19 2.01 -11.91
N SER A 163 -30.73 3.21 -11.64
CA SER A 163 -31.42 4.06 -12.62
C SER A 163 -30.47 4.93 -13.45
N LYS A 164 -29.15 4.79 -13.30
CA LYS A 164 -28.09 5.59 -13.96
C LYS A 164 -28.23 7.12 -13.71
N LYS A 165 -28.82 7.49 -12.59
CA LYS A 165 -28.99 8.92 -12.18
C LYS A 165 -27.81 9.46 -11.38
N ILE A 166 -26.80 8.65 -11.09
CA ILE A 166 -25.55 9.04 -10.43
C ILE A 166 -24.42 9.06 -11.45
N LYS A 167 -23.73 10.18 -11.55
CA LYS A 167 -22.46 10.30 -12.28
C LYS A 167 -21.31 9.97 -11.33
N THR A 168 -20.46 9.03 -11.70
CA THR A 168 -19.30 8.62 -10.91
C THR A 168 -18.00 9.02 -11.60
N ALA A 169 -17.01 9.47 -10.83
CA ALA A 169 -15.66 9.69 -11.28
C ALA A 169 -14.70 8.78 -10.48
N TYR A 170 -13.87 8.03 -11.17
CA TYR A 170 -12.96 7.06 -10.56
C TYR A 170 -11.51 7.35 -10.95
N LYS A 171 -10.65 7.48 -9.96
CA LYS A 171 -9.19 7.50 -10.09
C LYS A 171 -8.66 6.09 -9.82
N PRO A 172 -8.15 5.39 -10.84
CA PRO A 172 -7.66 4.01 -10.68
C PRO A 172 -6.30 3.95 -9.98
N GLN A 173 -5.98 2.81 -9.36
CA GLN A 173 -4.69 2.55 -8.72
C GLN A 173 -3.52 2.60 -9.72
N LYS A 174 -3.67 1.93 -10.88
CA LYS A 174 -2.58 1.75 -11.87
C LYS A 174 -2.46 2.92 -12.83
N VAL A 175 -1.71 3.95 -12.45
CA VAL A 175 -1.48 5.14 -13.30
C VAL A 175 -0.45 4.90 -14.40
N ASP A 176 0.42 3.92 -14.28
CA ASP A 176 1.41 3.48 -15.27
C ASP A 176 0.78 2.91 -16.57
N MET A 177 -0.52 2.63 -16.54
CA MET A 177 -1.29 2.25 -17.73
C MET A 177 -1.70 3.45 -18.59
N ILE A 178 -1.70 4.67 -18.05
CA ILE A 178 -2.14 5.88 -18.77
C ILE A 178 -1.32 6.11 -20.04
N PRO A 179 0.04 6.03 -20.04
CA PRO A 179 0.84 6.19 -21.26
C PRO A 179 0.62 5.09 -22.31
N LYS A 180 0.06 3.93 -21.91
CA LYS A 180 -0.27 2.85 -22.86
C LYS A 180 -1.58 3.10 -23.60
N VAL A 181 -2.50 3.82 -22.96
CA VAL A 181 -3.85 4.10 -23.50
C VAL A 181 -3.90 5.45 -24.21
N TRP A 182 -3.15 6.43 -23.70
CA TRP A 182 -3.10 7.78 -24.24
C TRP A 182 -1.69 8.17 -24.66
N LYS A 183 -1.57 8.61 -25.94
CA LYS A 183 -0.34 9.19 -26.48
C LYS A 183 -0.58 10.63 -26.90
N GLY A 184 0.26 11.55 -26.41
CA GLY A 184 0.16 12.97 -26.70
C GLY A 184 0.33 13.85 -25.47
N SER A 185 0.07 15.15 -25.61
CA SER A 185 0.32 16.10 -24.54
C SER A 185 -0.70 16.01 -23.41
N VAL A 186 -0.25 16.28 -22.20
CA VAL A 186 -1.07 16.39 -20.98
C VAL A 186 -2.21 17.38 -21.19
N LYS A 187 -1.93 18.53 -21.80
CA LYS A 187 -2.92 19.57 -22.09
C LYS A 187 -4.13 19.03 -22.86
N LYS A 188 -3.87 18.30 -23.97
CA LYS A 188 -4.95 17.70 -24.79
C LYS A 188 -5.77 16.68 -24.03
N LEU A 189 -5.15 15.89 -23.16
CA LEU A 189 -5.85 14.91 -22.30
C LEU A 189 -6.78 15.62 -21.33
N LEU A 190 -6.27 16.63 -20.61
CA LEU A 190 -7.04 17.38 -19.61
C LEU A 190 -8.18 18.21 -20.22
N GLU A 191 -7.98 18.80 -21.39
CA GLU A 191 -9.04 19.53 -22.12
C GLU A 191 -10.24 18.64 -22.50
N ARG A 192 -10.02 17.33 -22.62
CA ARG A 192 -11.11 16.33 -22.80
C ARG A 192 -11.75 15.89 -21.50
N ALA A 193 -11.06 16.06 -20.37
CA ALA A 193 -11.51 15.55 -19.07
C ALA A 193 -12.49 16.48 -18.36
N GLY A 194 -12.40 17.82 -18.57
CA GLY A 194 -13.23 18.75 -17.81
C GLY A 194 -13.17 20.21 -18.28
N ASP A 195 -13.79 21.11 -17.50
CA ASP A 195 -13.86 22.54 -17.76
C ASP A 195 -12.49 23.21 -17.62
N LYS A 196 -12.12 24.07 -18.59
CA LYS A 196 -10.82 24.76 -18.64
C LYS A 196 -10.53 25.67 -17.44
N LYS A 197 -11.56 26.37 -16.92
CA LYS A 197 -11.38 27.27 -15.75
C LYS A 197 -11.11 26.45 -14.50
N LYS A 198 -11.94 25.42 -14.24
CA LYS A 198 -11.78 24.49 -13.12
C LYS A 198 -10.43 23.79 -13.16
N LEU A 199 -9.98 23.37 -14.34
CA LEU A 199 -8.66 22.77 -14.55
C LEU A 199 -7.52 23.71 -14.14
N SER A 200 -7.53 24.96 -14.60
CA SER A 200 -6.50 25.94 -14.27
C SER A 200 -6.39 26.18 -12.76
N GLU A 201 -7.50 26.30 -12.07
CA GLU A 201 -7.53 26.47 -10.61
C GLU A 201 -6.99 25.25 -9.85
N ILE A 202 -7.41 24.04 -10.23
CA ILE A 202 -6.93 22.80 -9.62
C ILE A 202 -5.43 22.65 -9.82
N MET A 203 -4.93 22.91 -11.02
CA MET A 203 -3.51 22.81 -11.32
C MET A 203 -2.66 23.78 -10.50
N LYS A 204 -3.12 25.02 -10.31
CA LYS A 204 -2.46 25.99 -9.43
C LYS A 204 -2.42 25.49 -7.98
N ARG A 205 -3.55 25.01 -7.44
CA ARG A 205 -3.62 24.52 -6.06
C ARG A 205 -2.75 23.28 -5.83
N LEU A 206 -2.60 22.45 -6.85
CA LEU A 206 -1.74 21.25 -6.80
C LEU A 206 -0.29 21.50 -7.25
N ASN A 207 0.07 22.74 -7.59
CA ASN A 207 1.40 23.09 -8.13
C ASN A 207 1.83 22.23 -9.33
N ALA A 208 0.87 21.88 -10.19
CA ALA A 208 1.06 20.94 -11.30
C ALA A 208 1.17 21.62 -12.68
N GLU A 209 1.34 22.95 -12.75
CA GLU A 209 1.38 23.71 -14.02
C GLU A 209 2.53 23.26 -14.94
N SER A 210 3.64 22.82 -14.36
CA SER A 210 4.83 22.38 -15.10
C SER A 210 4.61 21.15 -15.97
N ILE A 211 3.59 20.32 -15.67
CA ILE A 211 3.33 19.12 -16.47
C ILE A 211 2.52 19.38 -17.74
N LEU A 212 1.86 20.54 -17.86
CA LEU A 212 0.95 20.84 -18.98
C LEU A 212 1.58 20.71 -20.36
N ASN A 213 2.84 21.13 -20.47
CA ASN A 213 3.56 21.15 -21.75
C ASN A 213 4.34 19.87 -22.03
N LYS A 214 4.23 18.86 -21.13
CA LYS A 214 4.89 17.55 -21.31
C LYS A 214 4.00 16.59 -22.09
N ASP A 215 4.65 15.63 -22.74
CA ASP A 215 3.96 14.45 -23.26
C ASP A 215 3.76 13.43 -22.13
N VAL A 216 2.65 12.68 -22.19
CA VAL A 216 2.24 11.77 -21.12
C VAL A 216 3.26 10.63 -20.91
N ASP A 217 3.94 10.20 -21.97
CA ASP A 217 4.97 9.15 -21.91
C ASP A 217 6.28 9.60 -21.24
N LYS A 218 6.48 10.91 -21.08
CA LYS A 218 7.65 11.51 -20.42
C LYS A 218 7.41 11.85 -18.94
N LEU A 219 6.20 11.59 -18.42
CA LEU A 219 5.87 11.89 -17.04
C LEU A 219 6.49 10.88 -16.07
N SER A 220 6.94 11.38 -14.94
CA SER A 220 7.30 10.55 -13.77
C SER A 220 6.05 9.89 -13.14
N GLY A 221 6.25 8.89 -12.28
CA GLY A 221 5.15 8.24 -11.56
C GLY A 221 4.30 9.21 -10.74
N GLY A 222 4.93 10.17 -10.04
CA GLY A 222 4.23 11.22 -9.29
C GLY A 222 3.45 12.18 -10.19
N GLU A 223 4.02 12.58 -11.33
CA GLU A 223 3.33 13.43 -12.31
C GLU A 223 2.15 12.71 -12.96
N LEU A 224 2.28 11.41 -13.27
CA LEU A 224 1.15 10.57 -13.74
C LEU A 224 0.05 10.45 -12.69
N GLN A 225 0.43 10.35 -11.42
CA GLN A 225 -0.50 10.31 -10.31
C GLN A 225 -1.27 11.64 -10.20
N LEU A 226 -0.58 12.78 -10.20
CA LEU A 226 -1.20 14.11 -10.20
C LEU A 226 -2.10 14.29 -11.41
N LEU A 227 -1.66 13.91 -12.61
CA LEU A 227 -2.47 13.95 -13.82
C LEU A 227 -3.77 13.17 -13.67
N SER A 228 -3.70 11.94 -13.15
CA SER A 228 -4.88 11.10 -12.91
C SER A 228 -5.86 11.72 -11.91
N ILE A 229 -5.34 12.31 -10.83
CA ILE A 229 -6.14 13.00 -9.82
C ILE A 229 -6.81 14.24 -10.42
N ILE A 230 -6.05 15.09 -11.12
CA ILE A 230 -6.57 16.31 -11.77
C ILE A 230 -7.67 15.94 -12.77
N ALA A 231 -7.44 14.96 -13.62
CA ALA A 231 -8.43 14.48 -14.58
C ALA A 231 -9.69 13.93 -13.91
N THR A 232 -9.57 13.33 -12.73
CA THR A 232 -10.74 12.82 -11.96
C THR A 232 -11.52 13.95 -11.32
N ILE A 233 -10.84 14.89 -10.64
CA ILE A 233 -11.47 16.03 -9.95
C ILE A 233 -12.14 17.01 -10.93
N SER A 234 -11.59 17.11 -12.14
CA SER A 234 -12.11 18.02 -13.19
C SER A 234 -13.44 17.57 -13.77
N LYS A 235 -13.79 16.30 -13.65
CA LYS A 235 -15.11 15.78 -14.08
C LYS A 235 -16.20 16.31 -13.16
N GLU A 236 -17.37 16.51 -13.71
CA GLU A 236 -18.58 16.77 -12.92
C GLU A 236 -19.19 15.43 -12.53
N ALA A 237 -19.19 15.12 -11.23
CA ALA A 237 -19.70 13.86 -10.71
C ALA A 237 -20.40 14.05 -9.36
N ASP A 238 -21.36 13.17 -9.08
CA ASP A 238 -22.05 13.08 -7.78
C ASP A 238 -21.24 12.28 -6.77
N PHE A 239 -20.35 11.38 -7.26
CA PHE A 239 -19.51 10.54 -6.42
C PHE A 239 -18.10 10.40 -7.01
N TYR A 240 -17.10 10.70 -6.19
CA TYR A 240 -15.69 10.53 -6.52
C TYR A 240 -15.07 9.38 -5.73
N PHE A 241 -14.37 8.52 -6.46
CA PHE A 241 -13.60 7.41 -5.90
C PHE A 241 -12.13 7.59 -6.20
N PHE A 242 -11.30 7.48 -5.16
CA PHE A 242 -9.84 7.56 -5.28
C PHE A 242 -9.22 6.27 -4.74
N ASP A 243 -8.53 5.54 -5.61
CA ASP A 243 -7.81 4.33 -5.22
C ASP A 243 -6.32 4.68 -5.08
N GLU A 244 -5.82 4.69 -3.83
CA GLU A 244 -4.47 5.07 -3.44
C GLU A 244 -4.00 6.40 -4.06
N PRO A 245 -4.64 7.54 -3.73
CA PRO A 245 -4.26 8.83 -4.30
C PRO A 245 -2.89 9.32 -3.85
N SER A 246 -2.36 8.85 -2.70
CA SER A 246 -1.07 9.28 -2.17
C SER A 246 0.14 8.53 -2.75
N SER A 247 -0.08 7.43 -3.48
CA SER A 247 1.01 6.63 -4.08
C SER A 247 1.87 7.48 -5.02
N TYR A 248 3.19 7.26 -5.03
CA TYR A 248 4.19 8.01 -5.80
C TYR A 248 4.38 9.50 -5.47
N LEU A 249 3.54 10.05 -4.58
CA LEU A 249 3.61 11.45 -4.19
C LEU A 249 4.52 11.63 -2.98
N ASP A 250 5.25 12.74 -2.93
CA ASP A 250 5.95 13.13 -1.73
C ASP A 250 4.99 13.67 -0.65
N ALA A 251 5.51 13.87 0.57
CA ALA A 251 4.70 14.29 1.71
C ALA A 251 3.94 15.61 1.47
N TYR A 252 4.54 16.56 0.72
CA TYR A 252 3.89 17.84 0.38
C TYR A 252 2.74 17.64 -0.61
N GLU A 253 3.00 16.89 -1.69
CA GLU A 253 2.00 16.58 -2.71
C GLU A 253 0.82 15.78 -2.14
N ARG A 254 1.09 14.81 -1.24
CA ARG A 254 0.05 14.04 -0.51
C ARG A 254 -0.91 14.97 0.24
N LEU A 255 -0.38 15.98 0.94
CA LEU A 255 -1.20 16.92 1.69
C LEU A 255 -2.00 17.86 0.80
N LEU A 256 -1.43 18.34 -0.31
CA LEU A 256 -2.17 19.14 -1.29
C LEU A 256 -3.34 18.35 -1.88
N VAL A 257 -3.08 17.11 -2.30
CA VAL A 257 -4.11 16.20 -2.82
C VAL A 257 -5.19 15.92 -1.76
N ALA A 258 -4.79 15.68 -0.52
CA ALA A 258 -5.74 15.46 0.58
C ALA A 258 -6.65 16.67 0.81
N LYS A 259 -6.12 17.90 0.73
CA LYS A 259 -6.93 19.14 0.80
C LYS A 259 -7.92 19.23 -0.35
N GLU A 260 -7.50 18.97 -1.59
CA GLU A 260 -8.38 19.00 -2.76
C GLU A 260 -9.50 17.95 -2.66
N ILE A 261 -9.20 16.75 -2.20
CA ILE A 261 -10.18 15.69 -1.98
C ILE A 261 -11.20 16.10 -0.89
N ARG A 262 -10.78 16.77 0.17
CA ARG A 262 -11.71 17.31 1.18
C ARG A 262 -12.64 18.36 0.62
N LEU A 263 -12.15 19.28 -0.21
CA LEU A 263 -13.00 20.31 -0.85
C LEU A 263 -14.11 19.69 -1.73
N LEU A 264 -13.85 18.54 -2.34
CA LEU A 264 -14.87 17.82 -3.12
C LEU A 264 -16.02 17.32 -2.25
N SER A 265 -15.75 16.93 -1.01
CA SER A 265 -16.76 16.35 -0.12
C SER A 265 -17.88 17.34 0.25
N GLU A 266 -17.65 18.65 0.09
CA GLU A 266 -18.69 19.68 0.29
C GLU A 266 -19.80 19.63 -0.78
N LYS A 267 -19.51 19.04 -1.94
CA LYS A 267 -20.42 19.05 -3.11
C LYS A 267 -20.85 17.67 -3.59
N ALA A 268 -20.09 16.64 -3.23
CA ALA A 268 -20.29 15.28 -3.72
C ALA A 268 -19.95 14.24 -2.65
N PHE A 269 -20.36 13.00 -2.86
CA PHE A 269 -19.84 11.88 -2.08
C PHE A 269 -18.38 11.63 -2.45
N VAL A 270 -17.55 11.36 -1.45
CA VAL A 270 -16.12 11.05 -1.66
C VAL A 270 -15.73 9.80 -0.88
N MET A 271 -15.16 8.85 -1.58
CA MET A 271 -14.60 7.62 -0.98
C MET A 271 -13.17 7.39 -1.43
N VAL A 272 -12.31 7.04 -0.48
CA VAL A 272 -10.88 6.91 -0.71
C VAL A 272 -10.38 5.59 -0.15
N VAL A 273 -9.65 4.82 -0.94
CA VAL A 273 -8.81 3.72 -0.45
C VAL A 273 -7.42 4.29 -0.18
N GLU A 274 -6.94 4.16 1.04
CA GLU A 274 -5.64 4.73 1.41
C GLU A 274 -4.85 3.78 2.32
N HIS A 275 -3.55 3.67 2.05
CA HIS A 275 -2.61 2.89 2.84
C HIS A 275 -1.71 3.74 3.73
N ASP A 276 -1.61 5.04 3.48
CA ASP A 276 -0.96 5.98 4.37
C ASP A 276 -1.96 6.42 5.45
N LEU A 277 -1.80 5.88 6.67
CA LEU A 277 -2.71 6.17 7.77
C LEU A 277 -2.63 7.62 8.25
N ALA A 278 -1.51 8.32 8.02
CA ALA A 278 -1.38 9.73 8.38
C ALA A 278 -2.17 10.60 7.39
N VAL A 279 -2.10 10.28 6.10
CA VAL A 279 -2.90 10.93 5.06
C VAL A 279 -4.38 10.63 5.23
N ALA A 280 -4.74 9.37 5.52
CA ALA A 280 -6.12 8.99 5.80
C ALA A 280 -6.70 9.76 7.01
N ASP A 281 -5.94 9.88 8.10
CA ASP A 281 -6.33 10.61 9.31
C ASP A 281 -6.50 12.12 9.06
N TYR A 282 -5.66 12.70 8.18
CA TYR A 282 -5.73 14.09 7.78
C TYR A 282 -6.93 14.37 6.85
N MET A 283 -7.21 13.46 5.93
CA MET A 283 -8.17 13.65 4.84
C MET A 283 -9.59 13.23 5.22
N ALA A 284 -9.75 12.06 5.89
CA ALA A 284 -11.04 11.45 6.09
C ALA A 284 -11.76 11.91 7.38
N ASP A 285 -13.08 11.78 7.38
CA ASP A 285 -13.94 11.99 8.53
C ASP A 285 -14.42 10.67 9.12
N TYR A 286 -14.72 9.72 8.24
CA TYR A 286 -15.12 8.35 8.60
C TYR A 286 -14.22 7.33 7.93
N THR A 287 -14.16 6.15 8.52
CA THR A 287 -13.48 5.01 7.91
C THR A 287 -14.29 3.73 8.07
N HIS A 288 -14.24 2.88 7.05
CA HIS A 288 -14.65 1.49 7.13
C HIS A 288 -13.40 0.61 7.12
N ILE A 289 -13.40 -0.39 7.98
CA ILE A 289 -12.35 -1.41 8.01
C ILE A 289 -12.79 -2.55 7.10
N LEU A 290 -11.94 -2.90 6.13
CA LEU A 290 -12.10 -4.12 5.37
C LEU A 290 -11.19 -5.18 5.97
N TYR A 291 -11.77 -6.30 6.34
CA TYR A 291 -11.07 -7.43 6.95
C TYR A 291 -11.52 -8.75 6.32
N GLY A 292 -10.79 -9.81 6.58
CA GLY A 292 -11.07 -11.13 6.03
C GLY A 292 -9.78 -11.88 5.70
N ASN A 293 -9.90 -12.83 4.77
CA ASN A 293 -8.75 -13.58 4.29
C ASN A 293 -8.41 -13.13 2.86
N PRO A 294 -7.22 -12.55 2.63
CA PRO A 294 -6.83 -12.07 1.31
C PRO A 294 -7.04 -13.10 0.20
N GLY A 295 -7.68 -12.69 -0.89
CA GLY A 295 -8.02 -13.56 -2.02
C GLY A 295 -9.16 -14.53 -1.79
N VAL A 296 -9.67 -14.69 -0.56
CA VAL A 296 -10.75 -15.64 -0.22
C VAL A 296 -12.07 -14.92 0.03
N PHE A 297 -12.10 -14.06 1.03
CA PHE A 297 -13.27 -13.24 1.32
C PHE A 297 -12.89 -11.92 1.98
N GLY A 298 -13.78 -10.94 1.84
CA GLY A 298 -13.68 -9.68 2.54
C GLY A 298 -15.01 -9.26 3.16
N VAL A 299 -14.93 -8.56 4.26
CA VAL A 299 -16.05 -8.01 5.00
C VAL A 299 -15.83 -6.53 5.24
N VAL A 300 -16.84 -5.72 5.05
CA VAL A 300 -16.80 -4.29 5.35
C VAL A 300 -17.41 -4.07 6.73
N SER A 301 -16.68 -3.39 7.62
CA SER A 301 -17.17 -3.03 8.96
C SER A 301 -18.25 -1.95 8.91
N ASN A 302 -18.90 -1.68 10.02
CA ASN A 302 -19.67 -0.46 10.22
C ASN A 302 -18.76 0.79 10.11
N PRO A 303 -19.33 1.99 9.85
CA PRO A 303 -18.55 3.22 9.78
C PRO A 303 -18.06 3.65 11.16
N TYR A 304 -16.79 4.01 11.26
CA TYR A 304 -16.15 4.60 12.44
C TYR A 304 -15.72 6.03 12.15
N GLY A 305 -15.69 6.90 13.16
CA GLY A 305 -14.89 8.11 13.06
C GLY A 305 -13.43 7.74 12.77
N VAL A 306 -12.75 8.48 11.89
CA VAL A 306 -11.45 8.08 11.31
C VAL A 306 -10.42 7.64 12.37
N ARG A 307 -10.30 8.37 13.48
CA ARG A 307 -9.38 8.02 14.56
C ARG A 307 -9.68 6.65 15.18
N VAL A 308 -10.95 6.46 15.56
CA VAL A 308 -11.40 5.21 16.20
C VAL A 308 -11.20 4.04 15.25
N GLY A 309 -11.61 4.18 13.99
CA GLY A 309 -11.50 3.12 13.00
C GLY A 309 -10.04 2.75 12.70
N ILE A 310 -9.13 3.73 12.56
CA ILE A 310 -7.71 3.44 12.37
C ILE A 310 -7.14 2.71 13.60
N ASN A 311 -7.46 3.14 14.82
CA ASN A 311 -7.00 2.47 16.03
C ASN A 311 -7.57 1.06 16.16
N THR A 312 -8.86 0.85 15.84
CA THR A 312 -9.49 -0.48 15.76
C THR A 312 -8.82 -1.38 14.71
N TYR A 313 -8.47 -0.81 13.54
CA TYR A 313 -7.70 -1.53 12.53
C TYR A 313 -6.32 -1.97 13.04
N LEU A 314 -5.62 -1.09 13.76
CA LEU A 314 -4.31 -1.40 14.35
C LEU A 314 -4.42 -2.41 15.49
N GLU A 315 -5.48 -2.34 16.32
CA GLU A 315 -5.77 -3.33 17.37
C GLU A 315 -6.08 -4.73 16.79
N GLY A 316 -6.65 -4.78 15.59
CA GLY A 316 -7.02 -6.04 14.92
C GLY A 316 -8.27 -6.69 15.47
N TYR A 317 -9.10 -5.95 16.23
CA TYR A 317 -10.29 -6.43 16.88
C TYR A 317 -11.46 -5.44 16.78
N ILE A 318 -12.54 -5.85 16.14
CA ILE A 318 -13.79 -5.10 16.02
C ILE A 318 -14.71 -5.51 17.17
N ARG A 319 -14.85 -4.62 18.16
CA ARG A 319 -15.57 -4.91 19.42
C ARG A 319 -17.05 -5.16 19.20
N GLU A 320 -17.69 -4.32 18.39
CA GLU A 320 -19.13 -4.36 18.12
C GLU A 320 -19.56 -5.65 17.39
N GLU A 321 -18.65 -6.20 16.60
CA GLU A 321 -18.88 -7.45 15.86
C GLU A 321 -18.24 -8.66 16.56
N ASN A 322 -17.58 -8.45 17.72
CA ASN A 322 -16.78 -9.45 18.44
C ASN A 322 -15.85 -10.23 17.49
N MET A 323 -15.21 -9.50 16.55
CA MET A 323 -14.43 -10.09 15.49
C MET A 323 -12.96 -9.72 15.62
N ARG A 324 -12.12 -10.72 15.89
CA ARG A 324 -10.66 -10.58 15.83
C ARG A 324 -10.16 -11.04 14.46
N PHE A 325 -9.64 -10.11 13.67
CA PHE A 325 -9.10 -10.36 12.33
C PHE A 325 -7.56 -10.36 12.28
N ARG A 326 -6.91 -9.97 13.39
CA ARG A 326 -5.44 -10.06 13.57
C ARG A 326 -5.12 -10.61 14.95
N LYS A 327 -4.13 -11.51 15.03
CA LYS A 327 -3.73 -12.14 16.29
C LYS A 327 -3.05 -11.16 17.24
N GLU A 328 -2.14 -10.35 16.71
CA GLU A 328 -1.35 -9.38 17.46
C GLU A 328 -1.68 -7.96 17.01
N PRO A 329 -1.82 -6.99 17.92
CA PRO A 329 -2.01 -5.61 17.55
C PRO A 329 -0.75 -5.04 16.89
N ILE A 330 -0.95 -4.09 15.98
CA ILE A 330 0.13 -3.28 15.44
C ILE A 330 0.38 -2.14 16.43
N VAL A 331 1.55 -2.16 17.06
CA VAL A 331 1.97 -1.14 18.03
C VAL A 331 3.15 -0.39 17.45
N PHE A 332 3.09 0.94 17.49
CA PHE A 332 4.22 1.81 17.18
C PHE A 332 5.06 1.90 18.46
N SER A 333 6.13 1.10 18.51
CA SER A 333 7.03 1.13 19.67
C SER A 333 7.70 2.48 19.78
N ARG A 334 7.65 3.08 20.96
CA ARG A 334 8.54 4.22 21.28
C ARG A 334 9.95 3.66 21.39
N LYS A 335 10.93 4.36 20.80
CA LYS A 335 12.32 4.09 21.13
C LYS A 335 12.49 4.37 22.63
N ALA A 336 12.84 3.36 23.40
CA ALA A 336 13.00 3.46 24.84
C ALA A 336 14.16 4.40 25.22
N LYS A 337 15.14 4.56 24.33
CA LYS A 337 16.29 5.48 24.48
C LYS A 337 16.55 6.17 23.15
N GLY A 338 16.99 7.44 23.19
CA GLY A 338 17.55 8.11 22.02
C GLY A 338 18.75 7.31 21.49
N PHE A 339 19.11 7.50 20.22
CA PHE A 339 20.31 6.91 19.64
C PHE A 339 21.54 7.36 20.45
N GLU A 340 22.17 6.42 21.13
CA GLU A 340 23.48 6.63 21.74
C GLU A 340 24.52 6.39 20.64
N LYS A 341 25.39 7.39 20.38
CA LYS A 341 26.46 7.27 19.39
C LYS A 341 27.34 6.09 19.74
N THR A 342 27.34 5.10 18.85
CA THR A 342 28.24 3.94 18.89
C THR A 342 29.59 4.29 18.26
N GLU A 343 30.33 3.32 17.81
CA GLU A 343 31.57 3.51 17.07
C GLU A 343 31.30 4.15 15.70
N LEU A 344 32.14 5.12 15.32
CA LEU A 344 32.07 5.77 14.02
C LEU A 344 32.40 4.78 12.92
N PHE A 345 31.42 4.50 12.05
CA PHE A 345 31.62 3.64 10.89
C PHE A 345 32.22 4.39 9.71
N LEU A 346 31.63 5.54 9.35
CA LEU A 346 32.01 6.29 8.17
C LEU A 346 31.78 7.78 8.36
N GLN A 347 32.77 8.56 7.98
CA GLN A 347 32.58 9.99 7.69
C GLN A 347 32.37 10.15 6.18
N PHE A 348 31.14 10.34 5.74
CA PHE A 348 30.86 10.57 4.33
C PHE A 348 31.09 12.04 3.95
N PRO A 349 31.69 12.29 2.77
CA PRO A 349 32.06 13.63 2.35
C PRO A 349 30.85 14.45 1.88
N SER A 350 31.05 15.74 1.71
CA SER A 350 30.15 16.57 0.92
C SER A 350 30.24 16.19 -0.54
N PHE A 351 29.10 16.14 -1.23
CA PHE A 351 29.04 15.92 -2.67
C PHE A 351 28.49 17.15 -3.40
N GLU A 352 29.02 17.42 -4.58
CA GLU A 352 28.41 18.31 -5.56
C GLU A 352 28.24 17.57 -6.90
N LYS A 353 27.03 17.70 -7.49
CA LYS A 353 26.73 17.17 -8.83
C LYS A 353 25.91 18.17 -9.60
N LYS A 354 26.35 18.48 -10.83
CA LYS A 354 25.63 19.34 -11.76
C LYS A 354 25.15 18.50 -12.94
N PHE A 355 23.90 18.66 -13.27
CA PHE A 355 23.27 18.19 -14.50
C PHE A 355 22.91 19.43 -15.35
N LYS A 356 22.37 19.22 -16.55
CA LYS A 356 21.98 20.32 -17.43
C LYS A 356 21.04 21.33 -16.77
N ASP A 357 19.99 20.81 -16.09
CA ASP A 357 18.91 21.63 -15.53
C ASP A 357 18.80 21.51 -14.00
N PHE A 358 19.66 20.70 -13.35
CA PHE A 358 19.60 20.43 -11.92
C PHE A 358 20.99 20.42 -11.29
N SER A 359 21.10 20.96 -10.09
CA SER A 359 22.32 20.91 -9.27
C SER A 359 22.03 20.38 -7.87
N LEU A 360 22.90 19.50 -7.37
CA LEU A 360 22.83 18.95 -6.03
C LEU A 360 24.10 19.31 -5.27
N LYS A 361 23.94 19.77 -4.04
CA LYS A 361 25.00 19.92 -3.05
C LYS A 361 24.58 19.24 -1.75
N THR A 362 25.44 18.40 -1.18
CA THR A 362 25.17 17.77 0.13
C THR A 362 26.27 18.12 1.11
N ASN A 363 25.93 18.24 2.38
CA ASN A 363 26.90 18.43 3.43
C ASN A 363 27.54 17.09 3.81
N GLN A 364 28.72 17.16 4.41
CA GLN A 364 29.36 16.00 5.04
C GLN A 364 28.59 15.53 6.27
N GLY A 365 28.84 14.30 6.70
CA GLY A 365 28.22 13.78 7.90
C GLY A 365 28.89 12.52 8.41
N ASN A 366 28.50 12.13 9.62
CA ASN A 366 28.98 10.90 10.26
C ASN A 366 27.88 9.86 10.28
N LEU A 367 28.24 8.61 10.05
CA LEU A 367 27.39 7.43 10.16
C LEU A 367 28.06 6.47 11.16
N TYR A 368 27.26 5.93 12.08
CA TYR A 368 27.75 5.06 13.16
C TYR A 368 27.29 3.62 12.94
N ASN A 369 27.97 2.66 13.57
CA ASN A 369 27.58 1.26 13.52
C ASN A 369 26.15 1.04 14.04
N GLY A 370 25.37 0.23 13.34
CA GLY A 370 23.97 -0.05 13.67
C GLY A 370 22.99 1.13 13.52
N GLU A 371 23.47 2.29 13.03
CA GLU A 371 22.64 3.47 12.84
C GLU A 371 21.81 3.42 11.57
N VAL A 372 20.57 3.86 11.64
CA VAL A 372 19.70 4.09 10.49
C VAL A 372 19.48 5.60 10.29
N ILE A 373 20.02 6.15 9.21
CA ILE A 373 19.76 7.55 8.82
C ILE A 373 18.62 7.58 7.78
N GLY A 374 17.52 8.22 8.16
CA GLY A 374 16.42 8.52 7.24
C GLY A 374 16.74 9.72 6.35
N ILE A 375 16.34 9.65 5.11
CA ILE A 375 16.49 10.74 4.13
C ILE A 375 15.11 11.17 3.66
N VAL A 376 14.75 12.42 3.93
CA VAL A 376 13.45 12.99 3.65
C VAL A 376 13.54 14.29 2.85
N GLY A 377 12.47 14.65 2.18
CA GLY A 377 12.38 15.89 1.38
C GLY A 377 11.53 15.72 0.12
N PRO A 378 11.29 16.80 -0.64
CA PRO A 378 10.45 16.77 -1.83
C PRO A 378 10.95 15.83 -2.93
N ASN A 379 10.06 15.48 -3.88
CA ASN A 379 10.44 14.79 -5.11
C ASN A 379 11.33 15.68 -5.98
N ALA A 380 12.18 15.05 -6.80
CA ALA A 380 13.13 15.74 -7.70
C ALA A 380 14.08 16.73 -7.00
N ILE A 381 14.40 16.51 -5.72
CA ILE A 381 15.36 17.32 -4.93
C ILE A 381 16.76 16.68 -4.86
N GLY A 382 16.93 15.44 -5.36
CA GLY A 382 18.22 14.78 -5.44
C GLY A 382 18.50 13.68 -4.41
N LYS A 383 17.50 13.19 -3.66
CA LYS A 383 17.65 12.08 -2.69
C LYS A 383 18.26 10.82 -3.31
N THR A 384 17.63 10.30 -4.37
CA THR A 384 18.15 9.14 -5.13
C THR A 384 19.52 9.41 -5.75
N THR A 385 19.79 10.65 -6.18
CA THR A 385 21.11 11.07 -6.70
C THR A 385 22.18 10.93 -5.62
N PHE A 386 21.89 11.37 -4.40
CA PHE A 386 22.79 11.23 -3.25
C PHE A 386 23.08 9.75 -2.93
N ILE A 387 22.03 8.92 -2.86
CA ILE A 387 22.19 7.47 -2.63
C ILE A 387 23.06 6.83 -3.73
N LYS A 388 22.83 7.17 -5.00
CA LYS A 388 23.64 6.65 -6.12
C LYS A 388 25.09 7.11 -6.07
N MET A 389 25.36 8.31 -5.59
CA MET A 389 26.75 8.77 -5.38
C MET A 389 27.41 8.00 -4.23
N LEU A 390 26.70 7.75 -3.13
CA LEU A 390 27.19 6.89 -2.04
C LEU A 390 27.43 5.45 -2.51
N ALA A 391 26.53 4.91 -3.33
CA ALA A 391 26.64 3.56 -3.88
C ALA A 391 27.77 3.43 -4.93
N GLY A 392 28.38 4.54 -5.37
CA GLY A 392 29.37 4.53 -6.44
C GLY A 392 28.78 4.34 -7.85
N GLU A 393 27.44 4.26 -7.99
CA GLU A 393 26.77 4.16 -9.30
C GLU A 393 26.82 5.47 -10.10
N LEU A 394 26.97 6.60 -9.41
CA LEU A 394 27.05 7.92 -10.01
C LEU A 394 28.27 8.66 -9.49
N LYS A 395 29.18 9.05 -10.39
CA LYS A 395 30.36 9.83 -10.02
C LYS A 395 29.96 11.28 -9.70
N PRO A 396 30.26 11.80 -8.49
CA PRO A 396 30.08 13.22 -8.17
C PRO A 396 31.10 14.09 -8.92
N ASP A 397 30.82 15.38 -9.07
CA ASP A 397 31.75 16.36 -9.65
C ASP A 397 32.75 16.86 -8.59
N LYS A 398 32.30 16.90 -7.31
CA LYS A 398 33.19 17.10 -6.15
C LYS A 398 32.83 16.09 -5.06
N GLY A 399 33.83 15.67 -4.29
CA GLY A 399 33.77 14.58 -3.35
C GLY A 399 34.08 13.25 -4.03
N SER A 400 34.24 12.20 -3.22
CA SER A 400 34.47 10.84 -3.72
C SER A 400 33.58 9.86 -2.95
N ALA A 401 33.05 8.85 -3.66
CA ALA A 401 32.35 7.76 -3.00
C ALA A 401 33.29 7.07 -2.01
N PRO A 402 32.76 6.48 -0.90
CA PRO A 402 33.56 5.72 0.04
C PRO A 402 34.25 4.55 -0.67
N GLU A 403 35.57 4.49 -0.59
CA GLU A 403 36.34 3.40 -1.18
C GLU A 403 36.29 2.14 -0.29
N LYS A 404 36.34 0.95 -0.90
CA LYS A 404 36.43 -0.36 -0.23
C LYS A 404 35.20 -0.80 0.60
N LEU A 405 34.04 -0.17 0.44
CA LEU A 405 32.82 -0.63 1.08
C LEU A 405 32.06 -1.62 0.18
N LYS A 406 31.66 -2.76 0.76
CA LYS A 406 30.65 -3.62 0.15
C LYS A 406 29.28 -3.01 0.44
N ILE A 407 28.61 -2.50 -0.60
CA ILE A 407 27.34 -1.80 -0.48
C ILE A 407 26.24 -2.68 -1.02
N SER A 408 25.20 -2.92 -0.22
CA SER A 408 23.95 -3.48 -0.70
C SER A 408 22.98 -2.35 -0.99
N TYR A 409 22.45 -2.30 -2.19
CA TYR A 409 21.56 -1.23 -2.64
C TYR A 409 20.25 -1.76 -3.20
N LYS A 410 19.14 -1.34 -2.60
CA LYS A 410 17.80 -1.54 -3.12
C LYS A 410 17.35 -0.26 -3.85
N PRO A 411 17.24 -0.26 -5.19
CA PRO A 411 16.87 0.92 -5.95
C PRO A 411 15.37 1.25 -5.83
N GLN A 412 15.00 2.50 -6.06
CA GLN A 412 13.61 2.97 -6.09
C GLN A 412 12.76 2.22 -7.13
N ARG A 413 13.27 2.14 -8.37
CA ARG A 413 12.60 1.41 -9.46
C ARG A 413 13.21 0.03 -9.61
N ILE A 414 12.37 -0.97 -9.50
CA ILE A 414 12.72 -2.35 -9.75
C ILE A 414 12.62 -2.59 -11.26
N LEU A 415 13.76 -2.70 -11.92
CA LEU A 415 13.84 -3.04 -13.34
C LEU A 415 14.30 -4.49 -13.47
N LEU A 416 13.44 -5.31 -14.04
CA LEU A 416 13.71 -6.72 -14.32
C LEU A 416 14.14 -6.87 -15.79
N SER A 417 15.14 -7.67 -16.04
CA SER A 417 15.46 -8.12 -17.39
C SER A 417 14.39 -9.12 -17.88
N LYS A 418 14.30 -9.31 -19.19
CA LYS A 418 13.36 -10.30 -19.76
C LYS A 418 13.58 -11.72 -19.26
N ASP A 419 14.80 -12.05 -18.87
CA ASP A 419 15.17 -13.36 -18.35
C ASP A 419 14.81 -13.48 -16.86
N GLU A 420 15.06 -12.44 -16.06
CA GLU A 420 14.64 -12.37 -14.66
C GLU A 420 13.12 -12.43 -14.48
N GLU A 421 12.33 -11.91 -15.42
CA GLU A 421 10.87 -12.02 -15.38
C GLU A 421 10.36 -13.45 -15.43
N LYS A 422 11.10 -14.38 -16.08
CA LYS A 422 10.65 -15.75 -16.39
C LYS A 422 11.03 -16.78 -15.34
N ILE A 423 11.99 -16.47 -14.48
CA ILE A 423 12.49 -17.41 -13.47
C ILE A 423 11.66 -17.40 -12.20
N ALA A 424 11.76 -18.45 -11.41
CA ALA A 424 11.14 -18.51 -10.10
C ALA A 424 11.86 -17.59 -9.10
N VAL A 425 11.15 -17.13 -8.06
CA VAL A 425 11.72 -16.27 -7.02
C VAL A 425 12.95 -16.88 -6.37
N GLN A 426 12.95 -18.18 -6.09
CA GLN A 426 14.13 -18.88 -5.54
C GLN A 426 15.36 -18.77 -6.46
N ASP A 427 15.17 -18.94 -7.78
CA ASP A 427 16.26 -18.87 -8.75
C ASP A 427 16.74 -17.42 -8.91
N PHE A 428 15.82 -16.45 -8.82
CA PHE A 428 16.15 -15.03 -8.77
C PHE A 428 17.00 -14.68 -7.55
N ILE A 429 16.65 -15.17 -6.36
CA ILE A 429 17.44 -14.96 -5.13
C ILE A 429 18.83 -15.59 -5.28
N HIS A 430 18.93 -16.79 -5.82
CA HIS A 430 20.21 -17.43 -6.09
C HIS A 430 21.07 -16.64 -7.10
N SER A 431 20.46 -16.05 -8.14
CA SER A 431 21.17 -15.23 -9.12
C SER A 431 21.77 -13.94 -8.55
N LYS A 432 21.37 -13.55 -7.32
CA LYS A 432 21.93 -12.42 -6.57
C LYS A 432 23.03 -12.83 -5.58
N ASP A 433 23.59 -14.03 -5.70
CA ASP A 433 24.64 -14.61 -4.84
C ASP A 433 24.26 -14.67 -3.35
N ILE A 434 22.96 -14.80 -3.04
CA ILE A 434 22.47 -14.85 -1.68
C ILE A 434 22.49 -16.29 -1.18
N LYS A 435 23.30 -16.56 -0.16
CA LYS A 435 23.36 -17.86 0.50
C LYS A 435 22.11 -18.09 1.35
N MET A 436 21.44 -19.22 1.16
CA MET A 436 20.26 -19.62 1.93
C MET A 436 20.64 -20.17 3.32
N SER A 437 21.37 -19.38 4.11
CA SER A 437 21.65 -19.66 5.51
C SER A 437 20.36 -19.74 6.36
N GLN A 438 20.45 -20.22 7.59
CA GLN A 438 19.28 -20.22 8.50
C GLN A 438 18.75 -18.81 8.76
N GLU A 439 19.64 -17.82 8.89
CA GLU A 439 19.28 -16.41 9.06
C GLU A 439 18.52 -15.88 7.84
N ASN A 440 19.03 -16.10 6.63
CA ASN A 440 18.36 -15.64 5.41
C ASN A 440 17.03 -16.37 5.19
N LYS A 441 16.92 -17.65 5.51
CA LYS A 441 15.64 -18.38 5.50
C LYS A 441 14.62 -17.73 6.45
N LYS A 442 15.06 -17.39 7.67
CA LYS A 442 14.22 -16.69 8.64
C LYS A 442 13.83 -15.30 8.13
N LEU A 443 14.77 -14.53 7.58
CA LEU A 443 14.50 -13.21 6.97
C LEU A 443 13.44 -13.30 5.88
N PHE A 444 13.56 -14.23 4.94
CA PHE A 444 12.58 -14.41 3.87
C PHE A 444 11.23 -14.91 4.40
N PHE A 445 11.22 -15.73 5.45
CA PHE A 445 9.99 -16.11 6.14
C PHE A 445 9.30 -14.91 6.80
N ASP A 446 10.04 -14.10 7.55
CA ASP A 446 9.54 -12.91 8.25
C ASP A 446 9.02 -11.84 7.27
N LEU A 447 9.60 -11.73 6.08
CA LEU A 447 9.14 -10.89 4.97
C LEU A 447 7.97 -11.49 4.17
N GLY A 448 7.55 -12.72 4.47
CA GLY A 448 6.49 -13.43 3.74
C GLY A 448 6.88 -13.92 2.35
N VAL A 449 8.18 -13.90 2.01
CA VAL A 449 8.71 -14.29 0.69
C VAL A 449 8.74 -15.81 0.51
N GLU A 450 8.81 -16.60 1.59
CA GLU A 450 8.83 -18.07 1.54
C GLU A 450 7.69 -18.64 0.68
N LYS A 451 6.49 -18.07 0.80
CA LYS A 451 5.29 -18.48 0.05
C LYS A 451 5.38 -18.19 -1.46
N LEU A 452 6.35 -17.37 -1.86
CA LEU A 452 6.52 -16.89 -3.23
C LEU A 452 7.61 -17.64 -3.99
N MET A 453 8.42 -18.47 -3.32
CA MET A 453 9.65 -19.09 -3.85
C MET A 453 9.46 -19.81 -5.19
N GLU A 454 8.33 -20.50 -5.37
CA GLU A 454 8.03 -21.24 -6.61
C GLU A 454 7.30 -20.40 -7.67
N ARG A 455 6.94 -19.15 -7.37
CA ARG A 455 6.23 -18.27 -8.32
C ARG A 455 7.22 -17.57 -9.23
N ASN A 456 6.82 -17.35 -10.49
CA ASN A 456 7.61 -16.53 -11.40
C ASN A 456 7.62 -15.06 -10.94
N VAL A 457 8.79 -14.42 -11.02
CA VAL A 457 8.96 -13.02 -10.60
C VAL A 457 7.96 -12.09 -11.29
N LYS A 458 7.67 -12.30 -12.59
CA LYS A 458 6.66 -11.54 -13.35
C LYS A 458 5.24 -11.63 -12.80
N SER A 459 4.90 -12.71 -12.10
CA SER A 459 3.55 -12.93 -11.55
C SER A 459 3.32 -12.26 -10.20
N LEU A 460 4.35 -11.65 -9.63
CA LEU A 460 4.27 -11.01 -8.33
C LEU A 460 3.52 -9.68 -8.40
N SER A 461 2.77 -9.38 -7.35
CA SER A 461 2.25 -8.03 -7.12
C SER A 461 3.39 -7.06 -6.77
N GLY A 462 3.14 -5.74 -6.88
CA GLY A 462 4.15 -4.73 -6.53
C GLY A 462 4.68 -4.89 -5.11
N GLY A 463 3.83 -5.17 -4.12
CA GLY A 463 4.25 -5.38 -2.73
C GLY A 463 5.03 -6.69 -2.53
N GLU A 464 4.63 -7.79 -3.18
CA GLU A 464 5.37 -9.05 -3.14
C GLU A 464 6.77 -8.90 -3.75
N LEU A 465 6.86 -8.21 -4.89
CA LEU A 465 8.13 -7.92 -5.54
C LEU A 465 9.03 -7.04 -4.66
N GLN A 466 8.45 -6.03 -4.03
CA GLN A 466 9.14 -5.17 -3.08
C GLN A 466 9.73 -5.96 -1.91
N SER A 467 8.95 -6.88 -1.31
CA SER A 467 9.42 -7.76 -0.23
C SER A 467 10.58 -8.66 -0.67
N VAL A 468 10.54 -9.19 -1.90
CA VAL A 468 11.65 -9.97 -2.46
C VAL A 468 12.93 -9.14 -2.57
N PHE A 469 12.83 -7.90 -3.11
CA PHE A 469 13.99 -7.03 -3.27
C PHE A 469 14.56 -6.51 -1.94
N ILE A 470 13.70 -6.26 -0.94
CA ILE A 470 14.15 -5.95 0.43
C ILE A 470 14.89 -7.16 1.01
N GLY A 471 14.33 -8.35 0.88
CA GLY A 471 14.96 -9.60 1.33
C GLY A 471 16.31 -9.83 0.65
N CYS A 472 16.42 -9.56 -0.65
CA CYS A 472 17.69 -9.63 -1.37
C CYS A 472 18.70 -8.62 -0.83
N ALA A 473 18.29 -7.37 -0.60
CA ALA A 473 19.18 -6.33 -0.09
C ALA A 473 19.69 -6.65 1.33
N LEU A 474 18.83 -7.16 2.20
CA LEU A 474 19.21 -7.56 3.56
C LEU A 474 20.00 -8.88 3.59
N GLY A 475 19.78 -9.78 2.63
CA GLY A 475 20.45 -11.09 2.57
C GLY A 475 21.84 -11.09 1.95
N GLN A 476 22.25 -9.99 1.31
CA GLN A 476 23.58 -9.83 0.73
C GLN A 476 24.62 -9.53 1.80
N GLU A 477 25.85 -10.04 1.61
CA GLU A 477 27.00 -9.67 2.43
C GLU A 477 27.42 -8.23 2.11
N ALA A 478 27.20 -7.31 3.03
CA ALA A 478 27.51 -5.89 2.86
C ALA A 478 28.05 -5.27 4.16
N ASN A 479 28.67 -4.08 4.03
CA ASN A 479 29.09 -3.23 5.15
C ASN A 479 28.18 -2.00 5.30
N LEU A 480 27.46 -1.64 4.25
CA LEU A 480 26.55 -0.50 4.21
C LEU A 480 25.28 -0.89 3.45
N LEU A 481 24.14 -0.55 3.99
CA LEU A 481 22.84 -0.81 3.38
C LEU A 481 22.20 0.51 2.90
N LEU A 482 21.81 0.55 1.65
CA LEU A 482 21.13 1.68 1.03
C LEU A 482 19.75 1.23 0.52
N LEU A 483 18.68 1.83 1.03
CA LEU A 483 17.31 1.50 0.65
C LEU A 483 16.60 2.76 0.12
N ASP A 484 16.17 2.71 -1.13
CA ASP A 484 15.42 3.78 -1.78
C ASP A 484 13.96 3.38 -1.93
N GLU A 485 13.07 4.05 -1.18
CA GLU A 485 11.64 3.81 -1.06
C GLU A 485 11.28 2.34 -0.74
N PRO A 486 11.74 1.79 0.41
CA PRO A 486 11.41 0.41 0.77
C PRO A 486 9.93 0.22 1.14
N SER A 487 9.20 1.26 1.56
CA SER A 487 7.79 1.16 1.94
C SER A 487 6.82 1.19 0.75
N ALA A 488 7.29 1.49 -0.47
CA ALA A 488 6.45 1.60 -1.65
C ALA A 488 5.69 0.29 -1.94
N PHE A 489 4.42 0.39 -2.36
CA PHE A 489 3.52 -0.73 -2.68
C PHE A 489 3.15 -1.68 -1.53
N LEU A 490 3.72 -1.48 -0.34
CA LEU A 490 3.40 -2.26 0.84
C LEU A 490 2.13 -1.73 1.51
N ASP A 491 1.29 -2.62 2.01
CA ASP A 491 0.20 -2.22 2.90
C ASP A 491 0.72 -1.85 4.31
N VAL A 492 -0.14 -1.33 5.15
CA VAL A 492 0.23 -0.83 6.50
C VAL A 492 0.96 -1.90 7.32
N GLU A 493 0.45 -3.14 7.30
CA GLU A 493 1.02 -4.24 8.07
C GLU A 493 2.40 -4.63 7.56
N GLN A 494 2.53 -4.75 6.25
CA GLN A 494 3.80 -5.04 5.59
C GLN A 494 4.84 -3.94 5.85
N ARG A 495 4.46 -2.65 5.76
CA ARG A 495 5.36 -1.52 6.04
C ARG A 495 5.94 -1.59 7.44
N LEU A 496 5.08 -1.79 8.44
CA LEU A 496 5.53 -1.85 9.84
C LEU A 496 6.33 -3.12 10.13
N ASN A 497 6.00 -4.23 9.48
CA ASN A 497 6.80 -5.44 9.56
C ASN A 497 8.21 -5.22 8.98
N VAL A 498 8.31 -4.63 7.79
CA VAL A 498 9.60 -4.26 7.18
C VAL A 498 10.37 -3.29 8.06
N ALA A 499 9.70 -2.30 8.66
CA ALA A 499 10.34 -1.36 9.59
C ALA A 499 10.96 -2.09 10.80
N LYS A 500 10.22 -3.03 11.40
CA LYS A 500 10.73 -3.86 12.52
C LYS A 500 11.90 -4.74 12.11
N ILE A 501 11.79 -5.41 10.96
CA ILE A 501 12.85 -6.30 10.44
C ILE A 501 14.11 -5.48 10.16
N LEU A 502 13.98 -4.35 9.47
CA LEU A 502 15.11 -3.47 9.14
C LEU A 502 15.81 -2.96 10.39
N ARG A 503 15.03 -2.55 11.38
CA ARG A 503 15.57 -2.07 12.66
C ARG A 503 16.33 -3.17 13.41
N ALA A 504 15.70 -4.33 13.56
CA ALA A 504 16.32 -5.49 14.20
C ALA A 504 17.58 -5.94 13.45
N TYR A 505 17.57 -5.89 12.12
CA TYR A 505 18.73 -6.21 11.29
C TYR A 505 19.87 -5.21 11.51
N ALA A 506 19.59 -3.91 11.48
CA ALA A 506 20.60 -2.87 11.71
C ALA A 506 21.26 -3.03 13.09
N GLU A 507 20.46 -3.25 14.15
CA GLU A 507 20.93 -3.42 15.52
C GLU A 507 21.71 -4.75 15.71
N SER A 508 21.20 -5.85 15.19
CA SER A 508 21.82 -7.18 15.42
C SER A 508 23.11 -7.41 14.65
N LYS A 509 23.29 -6.71 13.53
CA LYS A 509 24.46 -6.84 12.64
C LYS A 509 25.40 -5.64 12.74
N ASP A 510 25.13 -4.69 13.62
CA ASP A 510 25.80 -3.38 13.64
C ASP A 510 25.85 -2.72 12.25
N MET A 511 24.81 -2.97 11.44
CA MET A 511 24.75 -2.57 10.05
C MET A 511 24.31 -1.12 9.90
N PRO A 512 25.17 -0.22 9.46
CA PRO A 512 24.81 1.15 9.13
C PRO A 512 23.91 1.19 7.88
N CYS A 513 22.90 2.06 7.90
CA CYS A 513 21.88 2.08 6.88
C CYS A 513 21.43 3.49 6.51
N PHE A 514 21.23 3.75 5.22
CA PHE A 514 20.48 4.90 4.71
C PHE A 514 19.14 4.45 4.14
N VAL A 515 18.08 5.15 4.52
CA VAL A 515 16.71 4.87 4.08
C VAL A 515 16.08 6.13 3.51
N VAL A 516 15.82 6.16 2.23
CA VAL A 516 15.00 7.21 1.59
C VAL A 516 13.56 6.74 1.59
N ASP A 517 12.65 7.51 2.17
CA ASP A 517 11.21 7.20 2.08
C ASP A 517 10.35 8.46 2.20
N HIS A 518 9.12 8.36 1.70
CA HIS A 518 8.10 9.41 1.78
C HIS A 518 7.04 9.14 2.85
N ASP A 519 7.01 7.94 3.39
CA ASP A 519 6.14 7.57 4.50
C ASP A 519 6.76 8.01 5.83
N LEU A 520 6.22 9.09 6.40
CA LEU A 520 6.75 9.67 7.64
C LEU A 520 6.56 8.74 8.85
N GLN A 521 5.56 7.84 8.83
CA GLN A 521 5.38 6.84 9.89
C GLN A 521 6.44 5.75 9.78
N PHE A 522 6.78 5.33 8.57
CA PHE A 522 7.87 4.39 8.32
C PHE A 522 9.21 4.98 8.73
N ILE A 523 9.51 6.21 8.31
CA ILE A 523 10.74 6.93 8.68
C ILE A 523 10.85 7.11 10.20
N ASP A 524 9.76 7.51 10.89
CA ASP A 524 9.74 7.61 12.36
C ASP A 524 10.04 6.27 13.05
N ALA A 525 9.58 5.17 12.45
CA ALA A 525 9.77 3.83 13.00
C ALA A 525 11.20 3.29 12.82
N VAL A 526 11.87 3.61 11.69
CA VAL A 526 13.18 3.01 11.37
C VAL A 526 14.36 3.88 11.72
N SER A 527 14.25 5.24 11.66
CA SER A 527 15.39 6.13 11.66
C SER A 527 15.83 6.56 13.05
N ASP A 528 17.13 6.75 13.24
CA ASP A 528 17.74 7.35 14.43
C ASP A 528 17.96 8.84 14.26
N ARG A 529 18.46 9.21 13.08
CA ARG A 529 18.67 10.60 12.66
C ARG A 529 18.11 10.80 11.25
N LEU A 530 17.95 12.06 10.85
CA LEU A 530 17.46 12.44 9.55
C LEU A 530 18.41 13.36 8.80
N ILE A 531 18.51 13.14 7.48
CA ILE A 531 18.99 14.12 6.52
C ILE A 531 17.77 14.72 5.82
N VAL A 532 17.56 16.03 6.01
CA VAL A 532 16.48 16.76 5.34
C VAL A 532 17.03 17.40 4.08
N PHE A 533 16.40 17.08 2.94
CA PHE A 533 16.71 17.69 1.64
C PHE A 533 15.77 18.86 1.38
N GLU A 534 16.34 19.98 0.97
CA GLU A 534 15.66 21.26 0.73
C GLU A 534 16.07 21.86 -0.60
N GLY A 535 15.35 22.90 -1.05
CA GLY A 535 15.69 23.66 -2.25
C GLY A 535 14.54 23.78 -3.23
N GLN A 536 14.86 24.01 -4.50
CA GLN A 536 13.89 24.16 -5.57
C GLN A 536 13.83 22.88 -6.42
N ARG A 537 12.66 22.24 -6.46
CA ARG A 537 12.42 20.97 -7.17
C ARG A 537 12.87 21.06 -8.63
N GLY A 538 13.64 20.09 -9.06
CA GLY A 538 14.13 19.99 -10.44
C GLY A 538 15.16 21.03 -10.84
N VAL A 539 15.58 21.95 -9.95
CA VAL A 539 16.54 23.02 -10.22
C VAL A 539 17.75 22.92 -9.30
N ARG A 540 17.53 22.94 -7.98
CA ARG A 540 18.62 22.92 -7.00
C ARG A 540 18.21 22.17 -5.74
N GLY A 541 19.00 21.16 -5.36
CA GLY A 541 18.86 20.43 -4.11
C GLY A 541 20.02 20.69 -3.16
N ILE A 542 19.71 20.71 -1.86
CA ILE A 542 20.66 20.80 -0.77
C ILE A 542 20.35 19.68 0.23
N GLY A 543 21.28 18.76 0.45
CA GLY A 543 21.22 17.78 1.52
C GLY A 543 21.90 18.30 2.77
N ASN A 544 21.14 18.43 3.87
CA ASN A 544 21.68 18.95 5.14
C ASN A 544 22.52 17.89 5.87
N GLU A 545 23.17 18.28 6.97
CA GLU A 545 23.81 17.34 7.87
C GLU A 545 22.79 16.47 8.62
N PRO A 546 23.18 15.23 9.03
CA PRO A 546 22.32 14.39 9.85
C PRO A 546 21.97 15.06 11.18
N SER A 547 20.68 15.32 11.42
CA SER A 547 20.14 15.89 12.66
C SER A 547 19.37 14.84 13.47
N LYS A 548 19.08 15.12 14.74
CA LYS A 548 18.21 14.25 15.53
C LYS A 548 16.84 14.08 14.85
N LEU A 549 16.23 12.89 14.99
CA LEU A 549 14.94 12.58 14.38
C LEU A 549 13.89 13.67 14.63
N ALA A 550 13.72 14.10 15.88
CA ALA A 550 12.75 15.12 16.25
C ALA A 550 13.02 16.49 15.60
N GLU A 551 14.28 16.89 15.51
CA GLU A 551 14.70 18.15 14.88
C GLU A 551 14.45 18.12 13.37
N GLY A 552 14.87 17.05 12.70
CA GLY A 552 14.66 16.85 11.27
C GLY A 552 13.18 16.78 10.91
N MET A 553 12.38 16.03 11.68
CA MET A 553 10.92 15.95 11.48
C MET A 553 10.26 17.30 11.72
N ASN A 554 10.64 18.03 12.77
CA ASN A 554 10.07 19.35 13.05
C ASN A 554 10.36 20.35 11.91
N LYS A 555 11.58 20.32 11.36
CA LYS A 555 11.97 21.14 10.21
C LYS A 555 11.13 20.80 8.98
N LEU A 556 11.05 19.52 8.61
CA LEU A 556 10.26 19.05 7.47
C LEU A 556 8.77 19.43 7.61
N LEU A 557 8.17 19.18 8.77
CA LEU A 557 6.75 19.44 9.00
C LEU A 557 6.43 20.94 9.05
N LYS A 558 7.38 21.77 9.49
CA LYS A 558 7.27 23.24 9.42
C LYS A 558 7.18 23.71 7.97
N ASP A 559 8.03 23.20 7.10
CA ASP A 559 8.01 23.52 5.66
C ASP A 559 6.70 23.04 4.99
N LEU A 560 6.16 21.92 5.46
CA LEU A 560 4.87 21.38 5.00
C LEU A 560 3.66 22.14 5.58
N GLY A 561 3.85 22.95 6.62
CA GLY A 561 2.78 23.68 7.31
C GLY A 561 1.78 22.78 8.07
N VAL A 562 2.18 21.56 8.43
CA VAL A 562 1.33 20.55 9.09
C VAL A 562 1.97 20.12 10.40
N THR A 563 1.15 19.97 11.43
CA THR A 563 1.61 19.51 12.74
C THR A 563 1.24 18.05 12.96
N TYR A 564 2.16 17.33 13.60
CA TYR A 564 2.00 15.93 13.99
C TYR A 564 2.02 15.79 15.51
N ARG A 565 1.24 14.82 15.99
CA ARG A 565 1.25 14.38 17.40
C ARG A 565 1.23 12.85 17.46
N ARG A 566 1.54 12.29 18.62
CA ARG A 566 1.35 10.85 18.84
C ARG A 566 -0.07 10.56 19.35
N ASP A 567 -0.66 9.49 18.84
CA ASP A 567 -1.91 8.98 19.38
C ASP A 567 -1.65 8.32 20.73
N PRO A 568 -2.39 8.70 21.81
CA PRO A 568 -2.13 8.18 23.16
C PRO A 568 -2.31 6.67 23.30
N SER A 569 -3.20 6.06 22.51
CA SER A 569 -3.53 4.64 22.64
C SER A 569 -2.60 3.73 21.85
N THR A 570 -2.14 4.17 20.67
CA THR A 570 -1.35 3.35 19.74
C THR A 570 0.11 3.80 19.61
N GLY A 571 0.47 4.97 20.15
CA GLY A 571 1.79 5.59 19.95
C GLY A 571 2.05 6.08 18.51
N ARG A 572 1.10 5.93 17.61
CA ARG A 572 1.20 6.26 16.20
C ARG A 572 1.39 7.76 15.96
N PRO A 573 2.35 8.20 15.11
CA PRO A 573 2.37 9.56 14.60
C PRO A 573 1.12 9.83 13.76
N ARG A 574 0.42 10.93 14.02
CA ARG A 574 -0.77 11.34 13.28
C ARG A 574 -0.77 12.82 12.99
N ALA A 575 -1.24 13.19 11.81
CA ALA A 575 -1.41 14.57 11.43
C ALA A 575 -2.60 15.21 12.17
N ASN A 576 -2.46 16.45 12.61
CA ASN A 576 -3.58 17.23 13.09
C ASN A 576 -4.42 17.70 11.89
N LYS A 577 -5.75 17.74 12.07
CA LYS A 577 -6.62 18.36 11.06
C LYS A 577 -6.27 19.85 10.95
N PRO A 578 -6.26 20.42 9.75
CA PRO A 578 -5.99 21.83 9.54
C PRO A 578 -6.88 22.70 10.43
N ASP A 579 -6.27 23.74 11.01
CA ASP A 579 -6.95 24.75 11.83
C ASP A 579 -7.66 24.20 13.09
N SER A 580 -7.37 22.94 13.46
CA SER A 580 -7.82 22.40 14.73
C SER A 580 -7.09 23.12 15.89
N GLN A 581 -7.69 23.15 17.08
CA GLN A 581 -7.09 23.78 18.26
C GLN A 581 -5.66 23.29 18.50
N LYS A 582 -5.41 21.99 18.38
CA LYS A 582 -4.06 21.40 18.53
C LYS A 582 -3.09 21.85 17.43
N ASP A 583 -3.55 21.95 16.18
CA ASP A 583 -2.73 22.44 15.08
C ASP A 583 -2.28 23.89 15.33
N ILE A 584 -3.23 24.76 15.73
CA ILE A 584 -2.96 26.15 16.04
C ILE A 584 -2.00 26.29 17.24
N GLU A 585 -2.22 25.54 18.33
CA GLU A 585 -1.37 25.55 19.51
C GLU A 585 0.08 25.15 19.20
N GLN A 586 0.26 24.05 18.43
CA GLN A 586 1.58 23.55 18.06
C GLN A 586 2.31 24.52 17.11
N LYS A 587 1.63 25.09 16.12
CA LYS A 587 2.19 26.11 15.21
C LYS A 587 2.65 27.37 15.97
N LYS A 588 1.84 27.86 16.94
CA LYS A 588 2.23 29.00 17.79
C LYS A 588 3.49 28.73 18.61
N LYS A 589 3.69 27.48 19.07
CA LYS A 589 4.87 27.07 19.84
C LYS A 589 6.07 26.72 18.94
N GLY A 590 5.92 26.69 17.63
CA GLY A 590 6.95 26.21 16.70
C GLY A 590 7.25 24.72 16.82
N GLN A 591 6.37 23.94 17.44
CA GLN A 591 6.48 22.50 17.68
C GLN A 591 5.63 21.72 16.67
N TYR A 592 6.14 21.53 15.47
CA TYR A 592 5.41 20.82 14.40
C TYR A 592 5.42 19.30 14.56
N PHE A 593 6.44 18.76 15.23
CA PHE A 593 6.51 17.34 15.59
C PHE A 593 6.57 17.17 17.10
N TYR A 594 5.55 16.50 17.65
CA TYR A 594 5.44 16.32 19.09
C TYR A 594 5.83 14.88 19.49
N VAL A 595 6.82 14.76 20.35
CA VAL A 595 7.47 13.51 20.77
C VAL A 595 7.27 13.27 22.27
N GLU A 596 6.07 13.41 22.81
CA GLU A 596 5.81 12.89 24.17
C GLU A 596 5.24 11.50 24.17
#